data_0d50566572e54fd604141a6dd8d01c25
#
_entry.id   0d50566572e54fd604141a6dd8d01c25
#
_cell.length_a   1.000
_cell.length_b   1.000
_cell.length_c   1.000
_cell.angle_alpha   90.00
_cell.angle_beta   90.00
_cell.angle_gamma   90.00
#
_symmetry.space_group_name_H-M   'P 1'
#
loop_
_entity.id
_entity.type
_entity.pdbx_description
1 polymer ?
#
loop_
_entity_poly.entity_id
_entity_poly.type
_entity_poly.pdbx_seq_one_letter_code
_entity_poly.pdbx_strand_id
1 'polypeptide(L)'
;LFFLMIRRPPRSTLFPYTTLFRSLQRTKDGKLILMHDSKLDRTTTGKGKVSDWTLDSIKTLRLKNGCNIKTIHKVPTLEEALLAAKGKIMINLDKADRYFDQVYELLQKTGTTEQIIMKGSKPAKEVKARFGEYLDEVIYMPIVNLDKEDAKRQIDAFVEDMRPAAFELLFVKDSNPLPRMLADSLKGESLIWYNTLWDTMAGGHDDDMSLANPDEGYGYLIDVLGCRIIQTDRPAYLLDYLRKRGLHD
;
A
#
# COMPACT_ATOMS: atom_id res chain seq x y z
N LEU A 1 -9.80 -1.67 7.75
CA LEU A 1 -8.79 -0.72 8.23
C LEU A 1 -7.47 -1.46 8.23
N PHE A 2 -6.57 -1.06 7.34
CA PHE A 2 -5.32 -1.79 7.16
C PHE A 2 -4.17 -0.94 7.69
N PHE A 3 -3.25 -1.56 8.38
CA PHE A 3 -2.09 -0.90 8.95
C PHE A 3 -0.82 -1.44 8.31
N LEU A 4 0.08 -0.55 8.04
CA LEU A 4 1.39 -0.84 7.54
C LEU A 4 2.44 -0.33 8.51
N MET A 5 3.45 -1.11 8.76
CA MET A 5 4.55 -0.71 9.64
C MET A 5 5.81 -0.45 8.82
N ILE A 6 6.32 0.77 8.90
CA ILE A 6 7.60 1.15 8.29
C ILE A 6 8.60 1.48 9.39
N ARG A 7 9.73 0.80 9.41
CA ARG A 7 10.91 1.25 10.13
C ARG A 7 11.80 2.02 9.16
N ARG A 8 11.92 3.35 9.28
CA ARG A 8 12.87 4.13 8.49
C ARG A 8 14.31 3.84 8.92
N PRO A 9 15.31 3.86 8.00
CA PRO A 9 16.73 3.83 8.36
C PRO A 9 17.12 5.10 9.14
N PRO A 10 18.25 5.10 9.89
CA PRO A 10 18.51 5.93 11.06
C PRO A 10 18.90 7.39 10.75
N ARG A 11 18.02 8.18 10.17
CA ARG A 11 18.23 9.62 10.00
C ARG A 11 17.10 10.55 10.43
N SER A 12 16.09 10.05 11.11
CA SER A 12 15.10 10.93 11.76
C SER A 12 14.44 10.23 12.93
N THR A 13 14.31 10.94 14.02
CA THR A 13 13.53 10.60 15.21
C THR A 13 12.14 10.08 14.81
N LEU A 14 11.88 8.88 15.23
CA LEU A 14 10.86 7.99 14.76
C LEU A 14 9.48 8.26 15.31
N PHE A 15 8.54 8.16 14.40
CA PHE A 15 7.17 7.81 14.74
C PHE A 15 6.93 6.34 14.38
N PRO A 16 6.22 5.53 15.19
CA PRO A 16 5.72 4.23 14.79
C PRO A 16 4.61 4.45 13.77
N TYR A 17 4.92 4.29 12.48
CA TYR A 17 3.96 4.62 11.44
C TYR A 17 3.09 3.42 11.11
N THR A 18 1.85 3.57 11.45
CA THR A 18 0.75 2.82 10.85
C THR A 18 0.37 3.53 9.56
N THR A 19 0.41 2.84 8.43
CA THR A 19 0.06 3.42 7.13
C THR A 19 -1.37 3.05 6.78
N LEU A 20 -2.15 4.05 6.42
CA LEU A 20 -3.53 3.86 5.99
C LEU A 20 -3.57 3.50 4.50
N PHE A 21 -3.95 2.26 4.17
CA PHE A 21 -4.17 1.84 2.80
C PHE A 21 -5.46 2.42 2.22
N ARG A 22 -5.39 3.03 1.03
CA ARG A 22 -6.55 3.59 0.34
C ARG A 22 -6.44 3.45 -1.18
N SER A 23 -7.50 2.93 -1.79
CA SER A 23 -7.63 2.89 -3.25
C SER A 23 -8.38 4.10 -3.77
N LEU A 24 -8.02 4.54 -4.97
CA LEU A 24 -8.57 5.72 -5.61
C LEU A 24 -9.54 5.37 -6.75
N GLN A 25 -10.62 6.15 -6.83
CA GLN A 25 -11.51 6.20 -8.00
C GLN A 25 -11.77 7.66 -8.38
N ARG A 26 -12.04 7.90 -9.66
CA ARG A 26 -12.35 9.22 -10.20
C ARG A 26 -13.82 9.32 -10.56
N THR A 27 -14.48 10.37 -10.07
CA THR A 27 -15.88 10.68 -10.35
C THR A 27 -16.09 11.20 -11.78
N LYS A 28 -17.34 11.32 -12.23
CA LYS A 28 -17.70 11.87 -13.53
C LYS A 28 -17.15 13.30 -13.74
N ASP A 29 -17.16 14.11 -12.71
CA ASP A 29 -16.66 15.50 -12.70
C ASP A 29 -15.17 15.59 -12.30
N GLY A 30 -14.42 14.48 -12.41
CA GLY A 30 -12.96 14.43 -12.30
C GLY A 30 -12.41 14.50 -10.88
N LYS A 31 -13.23 14.38 -9.83
CA LYS A 31 -12.77 14.42 -8.43
C LYS A 31 -12.28 13.06 -7.96
N LEU A 32 -11.20 13.02 -7.17
CA LEU A 32 -10.68 11.78 -6.59
C LEU A 32 -11.36 11.49 -5.25
N ILE A 33 -11.87 10.27 -5.12
CA ILE A 33 -12.51 9.75 -3.91
C ILE A 33 -11.80 8.48 -3.44
N LEU A 34 -11.93 8.16 -2.15
CA LEU A 34 -11.42 6.92 -1.58
C LEU A 34 -12.46 5.82 -1.75
N MET A 35 -12.22 4.93 -2.69
CA MET A 35 -13.06 3.76 -2.93
C MET A 35 -12.25 2.65 -3.60
N HIS A 36 -12.35 1.44 -3.07
CA HIS A 36 -11.66 0.28 -3.64
C HIS A 36 -12.28 -0.14 -4.98
N ASP A 37 -13.59 -0.29 -4.99
CA ASP A 37 -14.32 -0.80 -6.14
C ASP A 37 -14.61 0.30 -7.16
N SER A 38 -14.65 -0.05 -8.42
CA SER A 38 -15.10 0.84 -9.49
C SER A 38 -16.62 1.07 -9.50
N LYS A 39 -17.37 0.30 -8.68
CA LYS A 39 -18.82 0.42 -8.49
C LYS A 39 -19.16 0.79 -7.05
N LEU A 40 -20.27 1.49 -6.89
CA LEU A 40 -20.80 1.96 -5.60
C LEU A 40 -21.49 0.86 -4.77
N ASP A 41 -21.89 -0.21 -5.40
CA ASP A 41 -22.90 -1.20 -4.94
C ASP A 41 -22.53 -1.87 -3.61
N ARG A 42 -21.28 -2.33 -3.46
CA ARG A 42 -20.87 -3.10 -2.29
C ARG A 42 -20.70 -2.24 -1.04
N THR A 43 -20.09 -1.08 -1.18
CA THR A 43 -19.63 -0.29 -0.02
C THR A 43 -20.48 0.94 0.26
N THR A 44 -21.49 1.24 -0.60
CA THR A 44 -22.35 2.42 -0.42
C THR A 44 -23.82 2.07 -0.61
N THR A 45 -24.69 3.04 -0.33
CA THR A 45 -26.14 2.97 -0.63
C THR A 45 -26.47 3.25 -2.09
N GLY A 46 -25.49 3.65 -2.92
CA GLY A 46 -25.63 3.86 -4.36
C GLY A 46 -25.42 2.60 -5.17
N LYS A 47 -25.63 2.70 -6.49
CA LYS A 47 -25.44 1.61 -7.46
C LYS A 47 -24.75 2.12 -8.72
N GLY A 48 -24.06 1.24 -9.44
CA GLY A 48 -23.42 1.54 -10.70
C GLY A 48 -21.99 2.05 -10.54
N LYS A 49 -21.39 2.52 -11.65
CA LYS A 49 -19.97 2.90 -11.68
C LYS A 49 -19.76 4.26 -11.04
N VAL A 50 -18.66 4.43 -10.30
CA VAL A 50 -18.23 5.71 -9.72
C VAL A 50 -18.08 6.78 -10.82
N SER A 51 -17.55 6.42 -11.98
CA SER A 51 -17.34 7.31 -13.12
C SER A 51 -18.61 7.92 -13.71
N ASP A 52 -19.78 7.39 -13.37
CA ASP A 52 -21.07 7.87 -13.89
C ASP A 52 -21.71 8.92 -12.93
N TRP A 53 -21.12 9.10 -11.73
CA TRP A 53 -21.63 9.95 -10.68
C TRP A 53 -20.72 11.15 -10.42
N THR A 54 -21.33 12.34 -10.23
CA THR A 54 -20.60 13.52 -9.75
C THR A 54 -20.27 13.39 -8.27
N LEU A 55 -19.29 14.17 -7.78
CA LEU A 55 -18.93 14.19 -6.36
C LEU A 55 -20.13 14.54 -5.49
N ASP A 56 -20.91 15.58 -5.85
CA ASP A 56 -22.07 16.02 -5.08
C ASP A 56 -23.10 14.88 -4.93
N SER A 57 -23.36 14.15 -6.02
CA SER A 57 -24.26 12.98 -5.99
C SER A 57 -23.71 11.88 -5.08
N ILE A 58 -22.41 11.59 -5.13
CA ILE A 58 -21.77 10.58 -4.26
C ILE A 58 -21.83 11.01 -2.80
N LYS A 59 -21.69 12.31 -2.50
CA LYS A 59 -21.76 12.84 -1.13
C LYS A 59 -23.15 12.70 -0.49
N THR A 60 -24.21 12.45 -1.25
CA THR A 60 -25.55 12.13 -0.71
C THR A 60 -25.62 10.71 -0.18
N LEU A 61 -24.76 9.81 -0.69
CA LEU A 61 -24.73 8.40 -0.32
C LEU A 61 -24.16 8.19 1.09
N ARG A 62 -24.41 7.00 1.64
CA ARG A 62 -23.83 6.54 2.90
C ARG A 62 -22.98 5.29 2.67
N LEU A 63 -21.90 5.18 3.41
CA LEU A 63 -21.11 3.97 3.44
C LEU A 63 -21.88 2.84 4.16
N LYS A 64 -21.63 1.61 3.74
CA LYS A 64 -22.10 0.40 4.40
C LYS A 64 -20.90 -0.28 5.11
N ASN A 65 -21.16 -0.91 6.25
CA ASN A 65 -20.16 -1.72 6.95
C ASN A 65 -20.03 -3.12 6.31
N GLY A 66 -19.14 -3.96 6.85
CA GLY A 66 -18.90 -5.32 6.37
C GLY A 66 -20.14 -6.24 6.40
N CYS A 67 -21.13 -5.92 7.24
CA CYS A 67 -22.43 -6.63 7.30
C CYS A 67 -23.48 -6.00 6.37
N ASN A 68 -23.08 -5.15 5.42
CA ASN A 68 -23.96 -4.47 4.47
C ASN A 68 -24.98 -3.50 5.12
N ILE A 69 -24.75 -3.11 6.38
CA ILE A 69 -25.61 -2.18 7.11
C ILE A 69 -25.16 -0.73 6.81
N LYS A 70 -26.13 0.13 6.48
CA LYS A 70 -25.94 1.56 6.26
C LYS A 70 -25.39 2.24 7.52
N THR A 71 -24.35 3.05 7.35
CA THR A 71 -23.75 3.88 8.39
C THR A 71 -24.13 5.36 8.24
N ILE A 72 -23.66 6.19 9.17
CA ILE A 72 -23.76 7.67 9.07
C ILE A 72 -22.67 8.26 8.19
N HIS A 73 -21.62 7.49 7.84
CA HIS A 73 -20.45 7.98 7.13
C HIS A 73 -20.69 8.18 5.64
N LYS A 74 -20.08 9.21 5.08
CA LYS A 74 -20.06 9.51 3.65
C LYS A 74 -18.77 9.02 3.00
N VAL A 75 -18.76 8.90 1.68
CA VAL A 75 -17.56 8.63 0.90
C VAL A 75 -16.62 9.84 1.00
N PRO A 76 -15.37 9.67 1.50
CA PRO A 76 -14.43 10.78 1.58
C PRO A 76 -13.76 11.05 0.23
N THR A 77 -13.39 12.29 -0.01
CA THR A 77 -12.46 12.65 -1.09
C THR A 77 -11.02 12.33 -0.68
N LEU A 78 -10.12 12.30 -1.67
CA LEU A 78 -8.69 12.20 -1.37
C LEU A 78 -8.22 13.40 -0.54
N GLU A 79 -8.63 14.61 -0.90
CA GLU A 79 -8.27 15.84 -0.18
C GLU A 79 -8.68 15.78 1.30
N GLU A 80 -9.93 15.38 1.60
CA GLU A 80 -10.41 15.22 2.99
C GLU A 80 -9.57 14.23 3.77
N ALA A 81 -9.16 13.12 3.15
CA ALA A 81 -8.35 12.12 3.79
C ALA A 81 -6.89 12.58 4.04
N LEU A 82 -6.31 13.28 3.07
CA LEU A 82 -4.97 13.86 3.18
C LEU A 82 -4.91 14.84 4.36
N LEU A 83 -5.87 15.76 4.43
CA LEU A 83 -5.95 16.74 5.52
C LEU A 83 -6.18 16.07 6.89
N ALA A 84 -7.02 15.04 6.96
CA ALA A 84 -7.26 14.29 8.19
C ALA A 84 -6.02 13.54 8.71
N ALA A 85 -5.18 13.05 7.79
CA ALA A 85 -3.96 12.28 8.10
C ALA A 85 -2.71 13.16 8.27
N LYS A 86 -2.77 14.44 7.87
CA LYS A 86 -1.62 15.35 7.87
C LYS A 86 -0.93 15.40 9.23
N GLY A 87 0.39 15.13 9.24
CA GLY A 87 1.22 15.11 10.43
C GLY A 87 0.98 13.94 11.40
N LYS A 88 0.10 13.00 11.06
CA LYS A 88 -0.29 11.89 11.97
C LYS A 88 0.15 10.51 11.48
N ILE A 89 0.02 10.24 10.18
CA ILE A 89 0.12 8.87 9.64
C ILE A 89 0.49 8.93 8.16
N MET A 90 1.26 7.96 7.70
CA MET A 90 1.51 7.79 6.27
C MET A 90 0.28 7.19 5.57
N ILE A 91 0.11 7.50 4.30
CA ILE A 91 -0.96 6.94 3.47
C ILE A 91 -0.35 6.20 2.29
N ASN A 92 -0.71 4.95 2.14
CA ASN A 92 -0.45 4.17 0.94
C ASN A 92 -1.62 4.34 -0.02
N LEU A 93 -1.36 4.96 -1.17
CA LEU A 93 -2.35 5.21 -2.22
C LEU A 93 -2.26 4.13 -3.30
N ASP A 94 -3.15 3.16 -3.21
CA ASP A 94 -3.33 2.15 -4.24
C ASP A 94 -3.99 2.75 -5.49
N LYS A 95 -3.53 2.34 -6.68
CA LYS A 95 -3.97 2.84 -7.99
C LYS A 95 -3.67 4.32 -8.25
N ALA A 96 -2.78 4.93 -7.47
CA ALA A 96 -2.41 6.33 -7.63
C ALA A 96 -1.69 6.60 -8.96
N ASP A 97 -0.97 5.61 -9.47
CA ASP A 97 -0.30 5.65 -10.78
C ASP A 97 -1.23 5.96 -11.97
N ARG A 98 -2.54 5.72 -11.81
CA ARG A 98 -3.57 6.04 -12.81
C ARG A 98 -3.92 7.52 -12.88
N TYR A 99 -3.68 8.25 -11.79
CA TYR A 99 -4.09 9.64 -11.58
C TYR A 99 -2.94 10.47 -11.00
N PHE A 100 -1.70 10.14 -11.37
CA PHE A 100 -0.48 10.61 -10.71
C PHE A 100 -0.44 12.14 -10.62
N ASP A 101 -0.63 12.85 -11.74
CA ASP A 101 -0.58 14.32 -11.78
C ASP A 101 -1.62 14.95 -10.84
N GLN A 102 -2.87 14.45 -10.91
CA GLN A 102 -3.95 14.95 -10.06
C GLN A 102 -3.74 14.64 -8.58
N VAL A 103 -3.15 13.48 -8.26
CA VAL A 103 -2.74 13.13 -6.89
C VAL A 103 -1.65 14.09 -6.43
N TYR A 104 -0.61 14.30 -7.24
CA TYR A 104 0.49 15.18 -6.90
C TYR A 104 0.03 16.62 -6.65
N GLU A 105 -0.82 17.19 -7.49
CA GLU A 105 -1.43 18.50 -7.26
C GLU A 105 -2.14 18.60 -5.89
N LEU A 106 -2.88 17.54 -5.50
CA LEU A 106 -3.53 17.50 -4.19
C LEU A 106 -2.54 17.37 -3.04
N LEU A 107 -1.43 16.63 -3.21
CA LEU A 107 -0.35 16.51 -2.23
C LEU A 107 0.31 17.87 -1.97
N GLN A 108 0.63 18.59 -3.02
CA GLN A 108 1.19 19.94 -2.94
C GLN A 108 0.20 20.89 -2.23
N LYS A 109 -1.06 20.90 -2.67
CA LYS A 109 -2.11 21.73 -2.08
C LYS A 109 -2.31 21.49 -0.58
N THR A 110 -2.23 20.23 -0.15
CA THR A 110 -2.44 19.86 1.26
C THR A 110 -1.16 19.88 2.09
N GLY A 111 0.01 19.95 1.45
CA GLY A 111 1.33 19.86 2.09
C GLY A 111 1.53 18.49 2.75
N THR A 112 1.24 17.41 2.02
CA THR A 112 1.34 16.02 2.51
C THR A 112 2.22 15.13 1.64
N THR A 113 3.04 15.69 0.77
CA THR A 113 3.87 14.97 -0.20
C THR A 113 4.76 13.91 0.46
N GLU A 114 5.41 14.25 1.57
CA GLU A 114 6.30 13.34 2.30
C GLU A 114 5.60 12.21 3.08
N GLN A 115 4.26 12.27 3.18
CA GLN A 115 3.46 11.28 3.92
C GLN A 115 2.83 10.22 3.03
N ILE A 116 3.11 10.25 1.73
CA ILE A 116 2.41 9.42 0.75
C ILE A 116 3.35 8.40 0.15
N ILE A 117 2.86 7.16 0.10
CA ILE A 117 3.45 6.10 -0.71
C ILE A 117 2.54 5.92 -1.93
N MET A 118 3.07 6.26 -3.10
CA MET A 118 2.43 5.99 -4.39
C MET A 118 2.97 4.69 -4.93
N LYS A 119 2.10 3.82 -5.41
CA LYS A 119 2.55 2.52 -5.93
C LYS A 119 1.92 2.17 -7.27
N GLY A 120 2.61 1.29 -7.98
CA GLY A 120 2.16 0.80 -9.28
C GLY A 120 2.99 -0.39 -9.76
N SER A 121 2.52 -1.04 -10.81
CA SER A 121 3.13 -2.26 -11.38
C SER A 121 3.74 -2.05 -12.78
N LYS A 122 4.00 -0.80 -13.16
CA LYS A 122 4.63 -0.47 -14.44
C LYS A 122 6.14 -0.72 -14.40
N PRO A 123 6.78 -1.05 -15.54
CA PRO A 123 8.24 -1.17 -15.61
C PRO A 123 8.96 0.14 -15.24
N ALA A 124 10.17 0.05 -14.68
CA ALA A 124 10.97 1.20 -14.22
C ALA A 124 11.12 2.29 -15.29
N LYS A 125 11.42 1.91 -16.52
CA LYS A 125 11.54 2.83 -17.66
C LYS A 125 10.27 3.63 -17.93
N GLU A 126 9.08 3.00 -17.82
CA GLU A 126 7.80 3.68 -18.02
C GLU A 126 7.50 4.62 -16.84
N VAL A 127 7.78 4.18 -15.61
CA VAL A 127 7.61 5.01 -14.41
C VAL A 127 8.49 6.26 -14.49
N LYS A 128 9.77 6.10 -14.83
CA LYS A 128 10.72 7.21 -14.97
C LYS A 128 10.32 8.18 -16.09
N ALA A 129 9.87 7.65 -17.22
CA ALA A 129 9.44 8.49 -18.35
C ALA A 129 8.17 9.30 -18.06
N ARG A 130 7.23 8.74 -17.27
CA ARG A 130 5.94 9.39 -17.00
C ARG A 130 5.96 10.27 -15.77
N PHE A 131 6.71 9.89 -14.75
CA PHE A 131 6.62 10.49 -13.41
C PHE A 131 7.97 11.01 -12.93
N GLY A 132 9.03 11.00 -13.77
CA GLY A 132 10.40 11.28 -13.38
C GLY A 132 10.57 12.60 -12.64
N GLU A 133 9.85 13.65 -13.05
CA GLU A 133 9.87 14.95 -12.41
C GLU A 133 9.32 15.00 -10.97
N TYR A 134 8.52 13.98 -10.57
CA TYR A 134 7.90 13.91 -9.25
C TYR A 134 8.59 12.91 -8.30
N LEU A 135 9.47 12.05 -8.85
CA LEU A 135 10.03 10.92 -8.10
C LEU A 135 10.99 11.34 -6.98
N ASP A 136 11.56 12.53 -7.06
CA ASP A 136 12.41 13.07 -6.00
C ASP A 136 11.59 13.60 -4.81
N GLU A 137 10.31 13.88 -5.00
CA GLU A 137 9.42 14.45 -3.99
C GLU A 137 8.46 13.44 -3.36
N VAL A 138 8.11 12.36 -4.06
CA VAL A 138 7.18 11.35 -3.58
C VAL A 138 7.86 9.99 -3.35
N ILE A 139 7.37 9.22 -2.40
CA ILE A 139 7.78 7.83 -2.23
C ILE A 139 7.03 6.99 -3.25
N TYR A 140 7.73 6.56 -4.32
CA TYR A 140 7.18 5.59 -5.26
C TYR A 140 7.61 4.18 -4.88
N MET A 141 6.66 3.25 -4.79
CA MET A 141 6.91 1.85 -4.44
C MET A 141 6.45 0.93 -5.57
N PRO A 142 7.38 0.24 -6.25
CA PRO A 142 7.03 -0.77 -7.25
C PRO A 142 6.32 -1.97 -6.62
N ILE A 143 5.29 -2.48 -7.32
CA ILE A 143 4.65 -3.77 -7.04
C ILE A 143 5.16 -4.77 -8.06
N VAL A 144 5.80 -5.84 -7.59
CA VAL A 144 6.36 -6.88 -8.48
C VAL A 144 5.80 -8.25 -8.11
N ASN A 145 5.18 -8.91 -9.09
CA ASN A 145 4.78 -10.31 -8.95
C ASN A 145 5.97 -11.22 -9.31
N LEU A 146 6.49 -11.90 -8.29
CA LEU A 146 7.70 -12.74 -8.37
C LEU A 146 7.48 -14.06 -9.12
N ASP A 147 6.23 -14.43 -9.42
CA ASP A 147 5.93 -15.62 -10.23
C ASP A 147 6.04 -15.36 -11.73
N LYS A 148 6.32 -14.10 -12.14
CA LYS A 148 6.59 -13.75 -13.54
C LYS A 148 8.04 -14.01 -13.89
N GLU A 149 8.29 -14.52 -15.10
CA GLU A 149 9.63 -14.85 -15.61
C GLU A 149 10.59 -13.64 -15.62
N ASP A 150 10.07 -12.43 -15.79
CA ASP A 150 10.84 -11.19 -15.86
C ASP A 150 10.97 -10.46 -14.51
N ALA A 151 10.45 -11.04 -13.42
CA ALA A 151 10.38 -10.37 -12.11
C ALA A 151 11.75 -9.88 -11.61
N LYS A 152 12.78 -10.74 -11.66
CA LYS A 152 14.14 -10.39 -11.25
C LYS A 152 14.68 -9.21 -12.08
N ARG A 153 14.51 -9.26 -13.39
CA ARG A 153 14.95 -8.18 -14.30
C ARG A 153 14.21 -6.85 -14.03
N GLN A 154 12.93 -6.91 -13.68
CA GLN A 154 12.18 -5.72 -13.30
C GLN A 154 12.74 -5.10 -12.01
N ILE A 155 13.04 -5.92 -11.00
CA ILE A 155 13.61 -5.44 -9.74
C ILE A 155 14.99 -4.81 -9.98
N ASP A 156 15.86 -5.49 -10.74
CA ASP A 156 17.20 -4.96 -11.04
C ASP A 156 17.13 -3.61 -11.75
N ALA A 157 16.22 -3.47 -12.73
CA ALA A 157 16.00 -2.20 -13.42
C ALA A 157 15.52 -1.08 -12.48
N PHE A 158 14.67 -1.38 -11.51
CA PHE A 158 14.25 -0.40 -10.51
C PHE A 158 15.40 -0.01 -9.58
N VAL A 159 16.21 -0.98 -9.12
CA VAL A 159 17.37 -0.71 -8.27
C VAL A 159 18.40 0.16 -9.00
N GLU A 160 18.68 -0.16 -10.26
CA GLU A 160 19.62 0.60 -11.09
C GLU A 160 19.14 2.01 -11.40
N ASP A 161 17.88 2.14 -11.83
CA ASP A 161 17.33 3.40 -12.35
C ASP A 161 16.82 4.37 -11.28
N MET A 162 16.28 3.86 -10.15
CA MET A 162 15.48 4.67 -9.23
C MET A 162 15.80 4.45 -7.75
N ARG A 163 16.42 3.31 -7.37
CA ARG A 163 16.66 2.92 -5.97
C ARG A 163 15.44 3.15 -5.05
N PRO A 164 14.32 2.49 -5.31
CA PRO A 164 13.09 2.73 -4.56
C PRO A 164 13.27 2.42 -3.08
N ALA A 165 12.64 3.21 -2.21
CA ALA A 165 12.72 3.00 -0.76
C ALA A 165 12.18 1.63 -0.32
N ALA A 166 11.22 1.07 -1.05
CA ALA A 166 10.64 -0.25 -0.79
C ALA A 166 10.07 -0.89 -2.07
N PHE A 167 9.95 -2.21 -2.06
CA PHE A 167 9.20 -3.01 -3.03
C PHE A 167 8.05 -3.73 -2.35
N GLU A 168 6.84 -3.68 -2.92
CA GLU A 168 5.78 -4.64 -2.60
C GLU A 168 5.96 -5.87 -3.48
N LEU A 169 6.29 -7.00 -2.87
CA LEU A 169 6.56 -8.26 -3.55
C LEU A 169 5.41 -9.23 -3.34
N LEU A 170 4.96 -9.85 -4.43
CA LEU A 170 3.87 -10.82 -4.43
C LEU A 170 4.35 -12.15 -4.99
N PHE A 171 4.00 -13.26 -4.34
CA PHE A 171 4.24 -14.61 -4.85
C PHE A 171 3.24 -15.61 -4.26
N VAL A 172 2.91 -16.65 -5.01
CA VAL A 172 1.84 -17.59 -4.64
C VAL A 172 2.39 -18.79 -3.87
N LYS A 173 3.56 -19.30 -4.26
CA LYS A 173 4.11 -20.55 -3.69
C LYS A 173 5.42 -20.32 -2.96
N ASP A 174 5.53 -20.82 -1.73
CA ASP A 174 6.76 -20.78 -0.94
C ASP A 174 7.94 -21.53 -1.61
N SER A 175 7.66 -22.43 -2.55
CA SER A 175 8.69 -23.08 -3.38
C SER A 175 9.38 -22.15 -4.38
N ASN A 176 8.90 -20.90 -4.57
CA ASN A 176 9.56 -19.90 -5.41
C ASN A 176 10.88 -19.47 -4.72
N PRO A 177 12.07 -19.64 -5.35
CA PRO A 177 13.34 -19.30 -4.73
C PRO A 177 13.62 -17.79 -4.70
N LEU A 178 12.91 -17.01 -5.53
CA LEU A 178 13.20 -15.60 -5.74
C LEU A 178 13.01 -14.73 -4.48
N PRO A 179 11.98 -14.92 -3.63
CA PRO A 179 11.84 -14.16 -2.38
C PRO A 179 13.08 -14.25 -1.47
N ARG A 180 13.65 -15.46 -1.30
CA ARG A 180 14.87 -15.67 -0.49
C ARG A 180 16.09 -14.98 -1.11
N MET A 181 16.28 -15.10 -2.41
CA MET A 181 17.38 -14.42 -3.12
C MET A 181 17.29 -12.89 -2.97
N LEU A 182 16.07 -12.35 -3.01
CA LEU A 182 15.84 -10.90 -2.86
C LEU A 182 16.04 -10.42 -1.43
N ALA A 183 15.77 -11.25 -0.43
CA ALA A 183 16.05 -10.93 0.98
C ALA A 183 17.52 -10.54 1.20
N ASP A 184 18.43 -11.21 0.52
CA ASP A 184 19.87 -10.92 0.59
C ASP A 184 20.26 -9.76 -0.34
N SER A 185 19.79 -9.76 -1.58
CA SER A 185 20.22 -8.79 -2.59
C SER A 185 19.67 -7.38 -2.36
N LEU A 186 18.50 -7.23 -1.74
CA LEU A 186 17.90 -5.93 -1.40
C LEU A 186 18.29 -5.43 0.00
N LYS A 187 19.03 -6.22 0.77
CA LYS A 187 19.44 -5.85 2.13
C LYS A 187 20.32 -4.59 2.13
N GLY A 188 19.83 -3.54 2.77
CA GLY A 188 20.50 -2.25 2.83
C GLY A 188 20.24 -1.32 1.63
N GLU A 189 19.64 -1.83 0.55
CA GLU A 189 19.29 -1.05 -0.65
C GLU A 189 17.82 -0.60 -0.63
N SER A 190 16.90 -1.55 -0.42
CA SER A 190 15.46 -1.29 -0.42
C SER A 190 14.76 -2.13 0.64
N LEU A 191 13.69 -1.61 1.22
CA LEU A 191 12.85 -2.37 2.14
C LEU A 191 11.95 -3.35 1.35
N ILE A 192 11.65 -4.48 1.97
CA ILE A 192 10.72 -5.47 1.43
C ILE A 192 9.39 -5.38 2.16
N TRP A 193 8.33 -5.31 1.38
CA TRP A 193 6.94 -5.32 1.82
C TRP A 193 6.24 -6.57 1.35
N TYR A 194 5.61 -7.29 2.27
CA TYR A 194 4.69 -8.38 1.97
C TYR A 194 3.27 -8.07 2.44
N ASN A 195 2.32 -8.66 1.73
CA ASN A 195 0.90 -8.54 1.98
C ASN A 195 0.39 -9.88 2.50
N THR A 196 -0.17 -9.92 3.71
CA THR A 196 -0.62 -11.13 4.39
C THR A 196 -2.14 -11.32 4.39
N LEU A 197 -2.86 -10.58 3.53
CA LEU A 197 -4.34 -10.62 3.50
C LEU A 197 -4.90 -11.93 2.93
N TRP A 198 -4.16 -12.59 2.03
CA TRP A 198 -4.56 -13.84 1.39
C TRP A 198 -3.34 -14.74 1.18
N ASP A 199 -3.56 -16.04 1.21
CA ASP A 199 -2.57 -17.10 1.01
C ASP A 199 -1.76 -16.96 -0.30
N THR A 200 -2.36 -16.38 -1.32
CA THR A 200 -1.77 -16.17 -2.66
C THR A 200 -0.87 -14.94 -2.77
N MET A 201 -0.67 -14.19 -1.70
CA MET A 201 0.11 -12.95 -1.75
C MET A 201 1.55 -13.07 -1.24
N ALA A 202 1.79 -13.97 -0.30
CA ALA A 202 3.09 -14.15 0.34
C ALA A 202 3.42 -15.64 0.57
N GLY A 203 3.17 -16.50 -0.42
CA GLY A 203 3.55 -17.92 -0.39
C GLY A 203 2.81 -18.75 0.65
N GLY A 204 1.61 -18.33 1.08
CA GLY A 204 0.83 -18.96 2.14
C GLY A 204 1.12 -18.43 3.54
N HIS A 205 2.12 -17.53 3.71
CA HIS A 205 2.42 -16.90 5.00
C HIS A 205 1.49 -15.71 5.25
N ASP A 206 0.20 -16.01 5.39
CA ASP A 206 -0.87 -15.02 5.52
C ASP A 206 -1.28 -14.77 6.99
N ASP A 207 -2.31 -13.96 7.18
CA ASP A 207 -2.85 -13.62 8.50
C ASP A 207 -3.45 -14.85 9.21
N ASP A 208 -4.03 -15.81 8.49
CA ASP A 208 -4.64 -17.00 9.10
C ASP A 208 -3.55 -17.99 9.56
N MET A 209 -2.50 -18.21 8.75
CA MET A 209 -1.31 -18.94 9.21
C MET A 209 -0.69 -18.27 10.42
N SER A 210 -0.56 -16.94 10.40
CA SER A 210 0.04 -16.19 11.52
C SER A 210 -0.79 -16.27 12.80
N LEU A 211 -2.12 -16.41 12.72
CA LEU A 211 -2.96 -16.66 13.90
C LEU A 211 -2.73 -18.05 14.48
N ALA A 212 -2.50 -19.06 13.64
CA ALA A 212 -2.22 -20.42 14.08
C ALA A 212 -0.77 -20.55 14.64
N ASN A 213 0.21 -19.99 13.92
CA ASN A 213 1.61 -19.96 14.34
C ASN A 213 2.28 -18.67 13.82
N PRO A 214 2.45 -17.63 14.65
CA PRO A 214 2.99 -16.35 14.20
C PRO A 214 4.45 -16.42 13.75
N ASP A 215 5.23 -17.40 14.20
CA ASP A 215 6.62 -17.59 13.76
C ASP A 215 6.69 -18.17 12.35
N GLU A 216 5.77 -19.04 11.96
CA GLU A 216 5.66 -19.57 10.59
C GLU A 216 5.02 -18.57 9.62
N GLY A 217 4.16 -17.66 10.09
CA GLY A 217 3.58 -16.59 9.30
C GLY A 217 4.49 -15.35 9.29
N TYR A 218 4.21 -14.40 10.15
CA TYR A 218 4.97 -13.13 10.23
C TYR A 218 6.46 -13.32 10.48
N GLY A 219 6.84 -14.28 11.37
CA GLY A 219 8.23 -14.57 11.72
C GLY A 219 9.03 -14.99 10.49
N TYR A 220 8.51 -15.90 9.69
CA TYR A 220 9.14 -16.35 8.46
C TYR A 220 9.36 -15.20 7.46
N LEU A 221 8.34 -14.36 7.23
CA LEU A 221 8.49 -13.21 6.37
C LEU A 221 9.60 -12.26 6.85
N ILE A 222 9.72 -12.05 8.16
CA ILE A 222 10.68 -11.12 8.76
C ILE A 222 12.10 -11.72 8.77
N ASP A 223 12.25 -12.95 9.25
CA ASP A 223 13.55 -13.54 9.56
C ASP A 223 14.20 -14.20 8.34
N VAL A 224 13.37 -14.81 7.48
CA VAL A 224 13.83 -15.56 6.31
C VAL A 224 13.74 -14.73 5.03
N LEU A 225 12.63 -14.01 4.83
CA LEU A 225 12.41 -13.23 3.62
C LEU A 225 12.76 -11.74 3.76
N GLY A 226 13.36 -11.33 4.87
CA GLY A 226 13.87 -9.97 5.06
C GLY A 226 12.81 -8.88 5.10
N CYS A 227 11.55 -9.24 5.33
CA CYS A 227 10.43 -8.31 5.39
C CYS A 227 10.64 -7.23 6.45
N ARG A 228 10.30 -5.99 6.09
CA ARG A 228 10.31 -4.85 7.01
C ARG A 228 9.00 -4.08 7.03
N ILE A 229 8.10 -4.41 6.12
CA ILE A 229 6.79 -3.78 6.00
C ILE A 229 5.76 -4.88 5.75
N ILE A 230 4.77 -5.01 6.64
CA ILE A 230 3.70 -6.01 6.52
C ILE A 230 2.36 -5.31 6.40
N GLN A 231 1.58 -5.67 5.38
CA GLN A 231 0.18 -5.28 5.27
C GLN A 231 -0.69 -6.42 5.79
N THR A 232 -1.51 -6.14 6.82
CA THR A 232 -2.31 -7.13 7.53
C THR A 232 -3.71 -6.61 7.87
N ASP A 233 -4.70 -7.50 7.95
CA ASP A 233 -6.02 -7.25 8.53
C ASP A 233 -6.04 -7.40 10.06
N ARG A 234 -4.91 -7.84 10.67
CA ARG A 234 -4.74 -8.12 12.08
C ARG A 234 -3.70 -7.21 12.77
N PRO A 235 -3.79 -5.88 12.62
CA PRO A 235 -2.71 -4.98 13.02
C PRO A 235 -2.39 -5.03 14.52
N ALA A 236 -3.39 -5.17 15.37
CA ALA A 236 -3.16 -5.26 16.81
C ALA A 236 -2.39 -6.54 17.19
N TYR A 237 -2.70 -7.65 16.54
CA TYR A 237 -2.01 -8.92 16.74
C TYR A 237 -0.57 -8.87 16.25
N LEU A 238 -0.34 -8.34 15.04
CA LEU A 238 1.01 -8.14 14.51
C LEU A 238 1.84 -7.21 15.41
N LEU A 239 1.28 -6.11 15.89
CA LEU A 239 1.96 -5.18 16.79
C LEU A 239 2.38 -5.86 18.10
N ASP A 240 1.48 -6.64 18.72
CA ASP A 240 1.80 -7.41 19.94
C ASP A 240 2.93 -8.42 19.69
N TYR A 241 2.88 -9.15 18.58
CA TYR A 241 3.93 -10.09 18.18
C TYR A 241 5.28 -9.40 18.01
N LEU A 242 5.32 -8.25 17.31
CA LEU A 242 6.55 -7.50 17.06
C LEU A 242 7.12 -6.89 18.34
N ARG A 243 6.26 -6.39 19.24
CA ARG A 243 6.68 -5.86 20.55
C ARG A 243 7.31 -6.93 21.43
N LYS A 244 6.71 -8.12 21.50
CA LYS A 244 7.27 -9.27 22.22
C LYS A 244 8.67 -9.67 21.69
N ARG A 245 8.95 -9.41 20.42
CA ARG A 245 10.25 -9.66 19.79
C ARG A 245 11.21 -8.46 19.82
N GLY A 246 10.83 -7.34 20.44
CA GLY A 246 11.64 -6.12 20.44
C GLY A 246 11.85 -5.49 19.05
N LEU A 247 10.97 -5.79 18.10
CA LEU A 247 11.02 -5.28 16.72
C LEU A 247 10.17 -4.01 16.52
N HIS A 248 9.37 -3.64 17.51
CA HIS A 248 8.52 -2.45 17.53
C HIS A 248 8.35 -1.93 18.96
N ASP A 249 8.16 -0.63 19.11
CA ASP A 249 7.88 0.06 20.40
C ASP A 249 6.43 -0.12 20.85
#